data_6252a2425a77f7e7c3ad75ac265a0c10
#
_entry.id   6252a2425a77f7e7c3ad75ac265a0c10
#
_cell.length_a   1.000
_cell.length_b   1.000
_cell.length_c   1.000
_cell.angle_alpha   90.00
_cell.angle_beta   90.00
_cell.angle_gamma   90.00
#
_symmetry.space_group_name_H-M   'P 1'
#
loop_
_entity.id
_entity.type
_entity.pdbx_description
1 polymer ?
#
loop_
_entity_poly.entity_id
_entity_poly.type
_entity_poly.pdbx_seq_one_letter_code
_entity_poly.pdbx_strand_id
1 'polypeptide(L)'
;MGIIKLPNQSINFFNKNYLKIFESGNLAEGEWNKKVAEWSCGYTSADYSLAVNSNGAGIFTILRLMKEYRLKKKVFLQSNTMYGVKTIAISSGLEVCGYVDCSLDYLMPTYSQVKEFISHLDKPEESVFLLTH
;
A
#
# COMPACT_ATOMS: atom_id res chain seq x y z
N MET A 1 15.61 -21.69 10.42
CA MET A 1 15.94 -20.37 10.97
C MET A 1 14.79 -19.42 10.65
N GLY A 2 14.11 -18.84 11.66
CA GLY A 2 12.98 -17.93 11.42
C GLY A 2 13.49 -16.60 10.84
N ILE A 3 12.87 -16.13 9.76
CA ILE A 3 13.24 -14.88 9.08
C ILE A 3 12.78 -13.66 9.87
N ILE A 4 11.66 -13.79 10.58
CA ILE A 4 11.08 -12.70 11.37
C ILE A 4 10.93 -13.17 12.81
N LYS A 5 11.48 -12.40 13.75
CA LYS A 5 11.28 -12.58 15.18
C LYS A 5 10.47 -11.40 15.71
N LEU A 6 9.35 -11.70 16.34
CA LEU A 6 8.59 -10.67 17.04
C LEU A 6 9.33 -10.27 18.34
N PRO A 7 9.34 -9.00 18.72
CA PRO A 7 9.84 -8.57 20.02
C PRO A 7 9.09 -9.26 21.17
N ASN A 8 9.78 -9.58 22.25
CA ASN A 8 9.16 -10.20 23.42
C ASN A 8 7.97 -9.41 23.97
N GLN A 9 8.02 -8.10 23.87
CA GLN A 9 6.91 -7.22 24.26
C GLN A 9 5.64 -7.50 23.43
N SER A 10 5.78 -7.70 22.12
CA SER A 10 4.66 -8.05 21.23
C SER A 10 4.10 -9.45 21.53
N ILE A 11 4.99 -10.42 21.81
CA ILE A 11 4.60 -11.78 22.20
C ILE A 11 3.79 -11.74 23.51
N ASN A 12 4.28 -11.02 24.50
CA ASN A 12 3.63 -10.88 25.81
C ASN A 12 2.27 -10.17 25.67
N PHE A 13 2.19 -9.14 24.83
CA PHE A 13 0.94 -8.45 24.55
C PHE A 13 -0.08 -9.38 23.89
N PHE A 14 0.33 -10.16 22.90
CA PHE A 14 -0.52 -11.16 22.26
C PHE A 14 -1.03 -12.19 23.25
N ASN A 15 -0.13 -12.81 24.01
CA ASN A 15 -0.48 -13.83 25.01
C ASN A 15 -1.46 -13.31 26.06
N LYS A 16 -1.44 -12.02 26.36
CA LYS A 16 -2.36 -11.40 27.33
C LYS A 16 -3.75 -11.12 26.76
N ASN A 17 -3.89 -11.01 25.45
CA ASN A 17 -5.10 -10.50 24.82
C ASN A 17 -5.79 -11.47 23.84
N TYR A 18 -5.12 -12.54 23.37
CA TYR A 18 -5.67 -13.39 22.31
C TYR A 18 -6.98 -14.10 22.69
N LEU A 19 -7.14 -14.50 23.96
CA LEU A 19 -8.37 -15.11 24.42
C LEU A 19 -9.58 -14.19 24.25
N LYS A 20 -9.44 -12.91 24.59
CA LYS A 20 -10.50 -11.91 24.41
C LYS A 20 -10.94 -11.77 22.96
N ILE A 21 -9.98 -11.91 22.01
CA ILE A 21 -10.25 -11.87 20.58
C ILE A 21 -11.10 -13.08 20.18
N PHE A 22 -10.69 -14.29 20.61
CA PHE A 22 -11.37 -15.53 20.25
C PHE A 22 -12.76 -15.62 20.89
N GLU A 23 -12.87 -15.25 22.16
CA GLU A 23 -14.15 -15.26 22.90
C GLU A 23 -15.16 -14.24 22.33
N SER A 24 -14.67 -13.15 21.70
CA SER A 24 -15.54 -12.17 21.08
C SER A 24 -16.27 -12.69 19.83
N GLY A 25 -15.76 -13.75 19.20
CA GLY A 25 -16.24 -14.26 17.90
C GLY A 25 -15.95 -13.34 16.70
N ASN A 26 -15.41 -12.14 16.92
CA ASN A 26 -15.14 -11.14 15.88
C ASN A 26 -13.69 -11.24 15.40
N LEU A 27 -13.39 -12.26 14.61
CA LEU A 27 -12.01 -12.55 14.18
C LEU A 27 -11.57 -11.72 12.97
N ALA A 28 -12.50 -11.26 12.12
CA ALA A 28 -12.21 -10.46 10.94
C ALA A 28 -12.38 -8.97 11.17
N GLU A 29 -13.44 -8.59 11.87
CA GLU A 29 -13.75 -7.20 12.19
C GLU A 29 -14.07 -7.08 13.68
N GLY A 30 -13.50 -6.09 14.35
CA GLY A 30 -13.74 -5.95 15.79
C GLY A 30 -13.03 -4.75 16.41
N GLU A 31 -13.03 -4.73 17.74
CA GLU A 31 -12.43 -3.65 18.51
C GLU A 31 -10.95 -3.39 18.19
N TRP A 32 -10.21 -4.44 17.90
CA TRP A 32 -8.77 -4.33 17.58
C TRP A 32 -8.51 -3.61 16.27
N ASN A 33 -9.36 -3.80 15.26
CA ASN A 33 -9.27 -3.07 14.00
C ASN A 33 -9.49 -1.58 14.22
N LYS A 34 -10.47 -1.22 15.05
CA LYS A 34 -10.74 0.19 15.44
C LYS A 34 -9.55 0.80 16.17
N LYS A 35 -9.00 0.11 17.16
CA LYS A 35 -7.81 0.57 17.91
C LYS A 35 -6.61 0.80 17.00
N VAL A 36 -6.36 -0.09 16.03
CA VAL A 36 -5.27 0.09 15.05
C VAL A 36 -5.55 1.30 14.16
N ALA A 37 -6.78 1.48 13.69
CA ALA A 37 -7.16 2.63 12.88
C ALA A 37 -7.00 3.95 13.65
N GLU A 38 -7.48 4.04 14.87
CA GLU A 38 -7.33 5.21 15.75
C GLU A 38 -5.86 5.53 16.03
N TRP A 39 -5.06 4.50 16.36
CA TRP A 39 -3.63 4.67 16.57
C TRP A 39 -2.94 5.18 15.30
N SER A 40 -3.28 4.62 14.14
CA SER A 40 -2.72 5.02 12.85
C SER A 40 -3.08 6.48 12.49
N CYS A 41 -4.32 6.90 12.72
CA CYS A 41 -4.73 8.30 12.56
C CYS A 41 -3.90 9.24 13.46
N GLY A 42 -3.74 8.88 14.72
CA GLY A 42 -2.92 9.66 15.66
C GLY A 42 -1.45 9.75 15.27
N TYR A 43 -0.88 8.65 14.72
CA TYR A 43 0.51 8.61 14.29
C TYR A 43 0.77 9.37 12.98
N THR A 44 -0.15 9.28 12.02
CA THR A 44 0.01 9.85 10.68
C THR A 44 -0.64 11.21 10.52
N SER A 45 -1.42 11.67 11.49
CA SER A 45 -2.28 12.86 11.40
C SER A 45 -3.30 12.78 10.27
N ALA A 46 -3.70 11.56 9.87
CA ALA A 46 -4.73 11.34 8.88
C ALA A 46 -6.12 11.38 9.54
N ASP A 47 -7.12 11.91 8.82
CA ASP A 47 -8.50 11.99 9.32
C ASP A 47 -9.15 10.59 9.41
N TYR A 48 -8.74 9.67 8.55
CA TYR A 48 -9.30 8.32 8.46
C TYR A 48 -8.21 7.29 8.26
N SER A 49 -8.44 6.10 8.80
CA SER A 49 -7.59 4.93 8.59
C SER A 49 -8.44 3.67 8.53
N LEU A 50 -8.05 2.75 7.67
CA LEU A 50 -8.69 1.45 7.52
C LEU A 50 -7.64 0.35 7.56
N ALA A 51 -7.79 -0.58 8.49
CA ALA A 51 -6.96 -1.77 8.52
C ALA A 51 -7.42 -2.75 7.43
N VAL A 52 -6.47 -3.24 6.65
CA VAL A 52 -6.69 -4.25 5.60
C VAL A 52 -5.85 -5.49 5.88
N ASN A 53 -6.23 -6.62 5.30
CA ASN A 53 -5.58 -7.92 5.55
C ASN A 53 -4.19 -8.06 4.94
N SER A 54 -3.81 -7.20 4.02
CA SER A 54 -2.49 -7.23 3.38
C SER A 54 -2.15 -5.90 2.71
N ASN A 55 -0.87 -5.66 2.48
CA ASN A 55 -0.39 -4.54 1.66
C ASN A 55 -1.02 -4.56 0.26
N GLY A 56 -1.09 -5.75 -0.36
CA GLY A 56 -1.72 -5.91 -1.68
C GLY A 56 -3.17 -5.47 -1.71
N ALA A 57 -3.97 -5.80 -0.69
CA ALA A 57 -5.35 -5.33 -0.57
C ALA A 57 -5.43 -3.81 -0.42
N GLY A 58 -4.51 -3.21 0.33
CA GLY A 58 -4.40 -1.76 0.48
C GLY A 58 -4.10 -1.07 -0.85
N ILE A 59 -3.10 -1.54 -1.57
CA ILE A 59 -2.73 -1.01 -2.91
C ILE A 59 -3.90 -1.14 -3.88
N PHE A 60 -4.54 -2.33 -3.94
CA PHE A 60 -5.71 -2.55 -4.79
C PHE A 60 -6.82 -1.54 -4.50
N THR A 61 -7.16 -1.37 -3.22
CA THR A 61 -8.23 -0.46 -2.79
C THR A 61 -7.92 0.98 -3.21
N ILE A 62 -6.70 1.46 -2.95
CA ILE A 62 -6.30 2.83 -3.32
C ILE A 62 -6.38 3.02 -4.84
N LEU A 63 -5.82 2.10 -5.62
CA LEU A 63 -5.85 2.20 -7.08
C LEU A 63 -7.28 2.15 -7.63
N ARG A 64 -8.15 1.33 -7.02
CA ARG A 64 -9.56 1.27 -7.38
C ARG A 64 -10.28 2.58 -7.09
N LEU A 65 -10.04 3.18 -5.93
CA LEU A 65 -10.57 4.51 -5.58
C LEU A 65 -10.06 5.61 -6.53
N MET A 66 -8.77 5.56 -6.91
CA MET A 66 -8.21 6.49 -7.89
C MET A 66 -8.91 6.37 -9.25
N LYS A 67 -9.23 5.16 -9.69
CA LYS A 67 -9.99 4.93 -10.90
C LYS A 67 -11.41 5.46 -10.80
N GLU A 68 -12.16 5.09 -9.77
CA GLU A 68 -13.58 5.36 -9.62
C GLU A 68 -13.87 6.84 -9.33
N TYR A 69 -13.13 7.45 -8.41
CA TYR A 69 -13.42 8.79 -7.89
C TYR A 69 -12.50 9.88 -8.41
N ARG A 70 -11.31 9.53 -8.90
CA ARG A 70 -10.34 10.49 -9.45
C ARG A 70 -10.16 10.36 -10.96
N LEU A 71 -10.95 9.50 -11.61
CA LEU A 71 -10.98 9.28 -13.06
C LEU A 71 -9.60 8.94 -13.63
N LYS A 72 -8.75 8.29 -12.84
CA LYS A 72 -7.45 7.82 -13.30
C LYS A 72 -7.63 6.61 -14.23
N LYS A 73 -6.83 6.53 -15.27
CA LYS A 73 -6.91 5.47 -16.28
C LYS A 73 -5.64 4.65 -16.35
N LYS A 74 -4.50 5.32 -16.15
CA LYS A 74 -3.16 4.77 -16.37
C LYS A 74 -2.41 4.65 -15.06
N VAL A 75 -1.58 3.63 -14.95
CA VAL A 75 -0.63 3.48 -13.86
C VAL A 75 0.77 3.21 -14.40
N PHE A 76 1.73 3.89 -13.83
CA PHE A 76 3.15 3.71 -14.07
C PHE A 76 3.80 3.16 -12.81
N LEU A 77 4.68 2.20 -12.98
CA LEU A 77 5.32 1.49 -11.90
C LEU A 77 6.82 1.81 -11.88
N GLN A 78 7.44 1.59 -10.77
CA GLN A 78 8.89 1.54 -10.65
C GLN A 78 9.42 0.27 -11.31
N SER A 79 10.53 0.33 -12.06
CA SER A 79 11.02 -0.79 -12.87
C SER A 79 11.43 -2.01 -12.03
N ASN A 80 11.95 -1.81 -10.83
CA ASN A 80 12.39 -2.88 -9.92
C ASN A 80 11.34 -3.28 -8.87
N THR A 81 10.06 -3.00 -9.12
CA THR A 81 9.00 -3.42 -8.20
C THR A 81 8.71 -4.92 -8.28
N MET A 82 8.07 -5.46 -7.24
CA MET A 82 7.67 -6.86 -7.23
C MET A 82 6.59 -7.13 -8.29
N TYR A 83 6.66 -8.28 -8.95
CA TYR A 83 5.67 -8.70 -9.95
C TYR A 83 4.21 -8.64 -9.44
N GLY A 84 3.99 -8.99 -8.17
CA GLY A 84 2.68 -8.90 -7.52
C GLY A 84 2.07 -7.50 -7.56
N VAL A 85 2.88 -6.45 -7.47
CA VAL A 85 2.41 -5.05 -7.56
C VAL A 85 1.83 -4.75 -8.94
N LYS A 86 2.47 -5.23 -10.01
CA LYS A 86 1.94 -5.13 -11.36
C LYS A 86 0.59 -5.84 -11.51
N THR A 87 0.49 -7.06 -11.00
CA THR A 87 -0.76 -7.84 -11.04
C THR A 87 -1.89 -7.11 -10.31
N ILE A 88 -1.61 -6.53 -9.15
CA ILE A 88 -2.59 -5.75 -8.38
C ILE A 88 -3.03 -4.51 -9.16
N ALA A 89 -2.10 -3.80 -9.80
CA ALA A 89 -2.41 -2.64 -10.61
C ALA A 89 -3.36 -2.99 -11.78
N ILE A 90 -3.09 -4.07 -12.50
CA ILE A 90 -3.97 -4.58 -13.56
C ILE A 90 -5.34 -4.96 -12.98
N SER A 91 -5.37 -5.69 -11.87
CA SER A 91 -6.61 -6.14 -11.23
C SER A 91 -7.48 -4.98 -10.75
N SER A 92 -6.90 -3.84 -10.40
CA SER A 92 -7.64 -2.63 -10.05
C SER A 92 -8.39 -2.00 -11.23
N GLY A 93 -8.10 -2.48 -12.46
CA GLY A 93 -8.71 -2.02 -13.70
C GLY A 93 -8.04 -0.77 -14.29
N LEU A 94 -6.85 -0.39 -13.82
CA LEU A 94 -6.00 0.59 -14.46
C LEU A 94 -5.13 -0.07 -15.53
N GLU A 95 -4.81 0.67 -16.58
CA GLU A 95 -3.88 0.25 -17.61
C GLU A 95 -2.44 0.48 -17.16
N VAL A 96 -1.62 -0.58 -17.14
CA VAL A 96 -0.18 -0.45 -16.87
C VAL A 96 0.51 0.01 -18.15
N CYS A 97 0.85 1.30 -18.22
CA CYS A 97 1.35 1.95 -19.43
C CYS A 97 2.89 2.01 -19.51
N GLY A 98 3.58 1.72 -18.44
CA GLY A 98 5.04 1.73 -18.46
C GLY A 98 5.69 1.73 -17.08
N TYR A 99 7.00 1.90 -17.11
CA TYR A 99 7.84 1.85 -15.92
C TYR A 99 8.76 3.06 -15.89
N VAL A 100 8.92 3.64 -14.69
CA VAL A 100 9.96 4.63 -14.43
C VAL A 100 11.22 3.88 -14.02
N ASP A 101 12.32 4.16 -14.69
CA ASP A 101 13.58 3.51 -14.41
C ASP A 101 14.17 3.94 -13.06
N CYS A 102 14.99 3.08 -12.48
CA CYS A 102 15.59 3.29 -11.17
C CYS A 102 17.02 3.78 -11.30
N SER A 103 17.43 4.60 -10.35
CA SER A 103 18.84 4.95 -10.19
C SER A 103 19.63 3.71 -9.76
N LEU A 104 20.85 3.56 -10.31
CA LEU A 104 21.77 2.48 -9.91
C LEU A 104 22.24 2.64 -8.45
N ASP A 105 22.30 3.87 -7.96
CA ASP A 105 22.82 4.15 -6.63
C ASP A 105 21.79 3.86 -5.52
N TYR A 106 20.49 4.09 -5.80
CA TYR A 106 19.44 4.04 -4.78
C TYR A 106 18.39 2.96 -5.03
N LEU A 107 18.44 2.28 -6.17
CA LEU A 107 17.43 1.31 -6.63
C LEU A 107 15.99 1.88 -6.65
N MET A 108 15.89 3.20 -6.68
CA MET A 108 14.64 3.95 -6.77
C MET A 108 14.75 5.03 -7.84
N PRO A 109 13.64 5.43 -8.47
CA PRO A 109 13.65 6.58 -9.36
C PRO A 109 14.06 7.84 -8.61
N THR A 110 14.95 8.62 -9.20
CA THR A 110 15.27 9.96 -8.70
C THR A 110 14.15 10.93 -9.05
N TYR A 111 14.10 12.06 -8.35
CA TYR A 111 13.13 13.12 -8.66
C TYR A 111 13.25 13.60 -10.11
N SER A 112 14.48 13.74 -10.64
CA SER A 112 14.71 14.14 -12.02
C SER A 112 14.17 13.13 -13.02
N GLN A 113 14.39 11.82 -12.81
CA GLN A 113 13.84 10.75 -13.66
C GLN A 113 12.30 10.75 -13.66
N VAL A 114 11.67 10.91 -12.49
CA VAL A 114 10.21 10.98 -12.41
C VAL A 114 9.69 12.24 -13.11
N LYS A 115 10.31 13.39 -12.89
CA LYS A 115 9.93 14.66 -13.51
C LYS A 115 10.06 14.60 -15.04
N GLU A 116 11.18 14.09 -15.54
CA GLU A 116 11.41 13.89 -16.96
C GLU A 116 10.37 12.93 -17.55
N PHE A 117 10.13 11.80 -16.91
CA PHE A 117 9.12 10.85 -17.34
C PHE A 117 7.72 11.49 -17.45
N ILE A 118 7.32 12.26 -16.43
CA ILE A 118 6.01 12.95 -16.43
C ILE A 118 5.92 13.97 -17.58
N SER A 119 7.01 14.66 -17.91
CA SER A 119 7.00 15.69 -18.96
C SER A 119 6.75 15.12 -20.36
N HIS A 120 6.94 13.84 -20.57
CA HIS A 120 6.67 13.14 -21.84
C HIS A 120 5.30 12.48 -21.90
N LEU A 121 4.49 12.57 -20.84
CA LEU A 121 3.13 12.02 -20.84
C LEU A 121 2.14 12.95 -21.52
N ASP A 122 1.31 12.38 -22.38
CA ASP A 122 0.22 13.11 -23.06
C ASP A 122 -0.84 13.63 -22.09
N LYS A 123 -1.18 12.87 -21.05
CA LYS A 123 -2.20 13.22 -20.05
C LYS A 123 -1.76 12.79 -18.65
N PRO A 124 -0.82 13.52 -18.04
CA PRO A 124 -0.31 13.15 -16.72
C PRO A 124 -1.39 13.16 -15.63
N GLU A 125 -2.42 14.02 -15.78
CA GLU A 125 -3.54 14.10 -14.83
C GLU A 125 -4.42 12.84 -14.80
N GLU A 126 -4.43 12.03 -15.84
CA GLU A 126 -5.12 10.73 -15.87
C GLU A 126 -4.27 9.58 -15.29
N SER A 127 -3.06 9.88 -14.83
CA SER A 127 -2.07 8.89 -14.44
C SER A 127 -1.89 8.77 -12.93
N VAL A 128 -1.47 7.60 -12.49
CA VAL A 128 -1.02 7.30 -11.13
C VAL A 128 0.40 6.76 -11.21
N PHE A 129 1.27 7.23 -10.34
CA PHE A 129 2.60 6.65 -10.13
C PHE A 129 2.58 5.81 -8.86
N LEU A 130 2.87 4.54 -8.98
CA LEU A 130 3.01 3.62 -7.86
C LEU A 130 4.50 3.34 -7.63
N LEU A 131 5.06 4.06 -6.69
CA LEU A 131 6.42 3.89 -6.22
C LEU A 131 6.42 3.04 -4.95
N THR A 132 7.28 2.03 -4.92
CA THR A 132 7.48 1.16 -3.74
C THR A 132 8.79 1.52 -3.06
N HIS A 133 8.69 1.80 -1.78
CA HIS A 133 9.83 2.21 -0.93
C HIS A 133 10.29 1.06 -0.05
#